data_5b4a459823dab0d35e7c65d19dab1154
#
_entry.id   5b4a459823dab0d35e7c65d19dab1154
#
_cell.length_a   1.000
_cell.length_b   1.000
_cell.length_c   1.000
_cell.angle_alpha   90.00
_cell.angle_beta   90.00
_cell.angle_gamma   90.00
#
_symmetry.space_group_name_H-M   'P 1'
#
loop_
_entity.id
_entity.type
_entity.pdbx_description
1 polymer ?
#
loop_
_entity_poly.entity_id
_entity_poly.type
_entity_poly.pdbx_seq_one_letter_code
_entity_poly.pdbx_strand_id
1 'polypeptide(L)'
;MKAFKIIYLVALLLFFSCKKLNSNSNNVNTTSIEKKEVVKPQGQASFEDEVSDPNALQKAKSIADFSTLVTAIEAAGVQDVIVNAGPLTIFAPLNTAFEKLPANTVEDLLKPENKSKLAFVLKNHVAPANFPLEQLKKEAKKGRKLYMASGNYMQVENKEEKIYVNGVEIIQTVKVSNGWIHVIDQVLVP
;
A
#
# COMPACT_ATOMS: atom_id res chain seq x y z
N MET A 1 31.13 -34.52 37.25
CA MET A 1 30.50 -35.80 37.63
C MET A 1 29.21 -35.97 36.84
N LYS A 2 29.19 -37.05 36.08
CA LYS A 2 28.04 -37.80 35.53
C LYS A 2 27.20 -37.05 34.47
N ALA A 3 27.33 -37.22 33.19
CA ALA A 3 27.33 -38.42 32.32
C ALA A 3 26.06 -39.28 32.48
N PHE A 4 25.20 -39.23 31.44
CA PHE A 4 24.36 -40.35 30.97
C PHE A 4 23.75 -39.88 29.63
N LYS A 5 24.24 -40.28 28.46
CA LYS A 5 24.13 -41.56 27.73
C LYS A 5 22.65 -41.97 27.54
N ILE A 6 22.18 -42.12 26.37
CA ILE A 6 22.21 -43.17 25.35
C ILE A 6 20.84 -43.21 24.68
N ILE A 7 20.78 -43.02 23.40
CA ILE A 7 20.35 -43.87 22.28
C ILE A 7 18.90 -44.37 22.36
N TYR A 8 18.11 -44.06 21.32
CA TYR A 8 17.50 -45.11 20.52
C TYR A 8 17.12 -44.60 19.12
N LEU A 9 17.80 -45.15 18.22
CA LEU A 9 17.58 -45.27 16.79
C LEU A 9 16.44 -46.27 16.56
N VAL A 10 15.40 -45.93 15.87
CA VAL A 10 14.60 -46.89 15.10
C VAL A 10 14.09 -46.21 13.84
N ALA A 11 14.65 -46.64 12.75
CA ALA A 11 14.13 -46.48 11.40
C ALA A 11 12.84 -47.30 11.23
N LEU A 12 11.86 -46.77 10.57
CA LEU A 12 10.91 -47.60 9.85
C LEU A 12 10.45 -46.87 8.56
N LEU A 13 11.00 -47.37 7.50
CA LEU A 13 10.50 -47.24 6.12
C LEU A 13 9.16 -48.00 6.01
N LEU A 14 8.25 -47.49 5.20
CA LEU A 14 7.32 -48.24 4.34
C LEU A 14 6.41 -47.21 3.64
N PHE A 15 6.64 -46.92 2.38
CA PHE A 15 6.12 -47.51 1.16
C PHE A 15 4.70 -47.08 0.77
N PHE A 16 4.66 -46.64 -0.49
CA PHE A 16 3.58 -46.77 -1.47
C PHE A 16 2.39 -45.82 -1.30
N SER A 17 1.93 -45.09 -2.29
CA SER A 17 1.57 -45.61 -3.61
C SER A 17 1.30 -44.49 -4.57
N CYS A 18 1.92 -44.51 -5.72
CA CYS A 18 1.46 -43.87 -6.94
C CYS A 18 0.10 -44.48 -7.35
N LYS A 19 -0.88 -43.65 -7.67
CA LYS A 19 -1.98 -44.07 -8.50
C LYS A 19 -2.14 -43.11 -9.68
N LYS A 20 -1.60 -43.54 -10.79
CA LYS A 20 -1.83 -43.09 -12.15
C LYS A 20 -3.16 -43.73 -12.61
N LEU A 21 -4.06 -42.95 -13.16
CA LEU A 21 -5.06 -43.38 -14.13
C LEU A 21 -5.62 -42.08 -14.72
N ASN A 22 -5.70 -41.89 -15.88
CA ASN A 22 -5.70 -42.44 -17.23
C ASN A 22 -6.55 -41.50 -18.09
N SER A 23 -6.02 -41.21 -19.20
CA SER A 23 -6.53 -40.50 -20.35
C SER A 23 -8.01 -40.77 -20.67
N ASN A 24 -8.72 -39.75 -21.10
CA ASN A 24 -9.50 -39.92 -22.31
C ASN A 24 -9.51 -38.65 -23.17
N SER A 25 -9.11 -38.86 -24.37
CA SER A 25 -9.05 -38.03 -25.52
C SER A 25 -10.46 -37.76 -26.03
N ASN A 26 -10.81 -36.52 -26.31
CA ASN A 26 -11.63 -36.25 -27.48
C ASN A 26 -11.35 -34.86 -28.05
N ASN A 27 -10.90 -34.90 -29.24
CA ASN A 27 -10.56 -33.90 -30.19
C ASN A 27 -11.83 -33.17 -30.70
N VAL A 28 -11.85 -31.83 -30.62
CA VAL A 28 -12.56 -31.03 -31.62
C VAL A 28 -11.78 -29.75 -31.87
N ASN A 29 -11.27 -29.61 -33.06
CA ASN A 29 -10.78 -28.38 -33.65
C ASN A 29 -11.83 -27.28 -33.58
N THR A 30 -11.45 -26.08 -33.16
CA THR A 30 -11.94 -24.86 -33.79
C THR A 30 -10.93 -23.73 -33.54
N THR A 31 -10.45 -23.21 -34.62
CA THR A 31 -9.68 -21.97 -34.82
C THR A 31 -10.31 -20.80 -34.07
N SER A 32 -9.56 -20.14 -33.24
CA SER A 32 -9.84 -18.72 -32.95
C SER A 32 -8.70 -18.03 -32.20
N ILE A 33 -8.11 -17.08 -32.90
CA ILE A 33 -7.67 -15.77 -32.44
C ILE A 33 -6.90 -15.75 -31.10
N GLU A 34 -5.58 -15.68 -31.18
CA GLU A 34 -4.69 -15.23 -30.12
C GLU A 34 -5.10 -13.83 -29.64
N LYS A 35 -5.86 -13.79 -28.57
CA LYS A 35 -6.00 -12.61 -27.76
C LYS A 35 -4.84 -12.61 -26.78
N LYS A 36 -3.85 -11.77 -27.05
CA LYS A 36 -2.72 -11.50 -26.17
C LYS A 36 -3.26 -11.07 -24.80
N GLU A 37 -3.34 -12.01 -23.89
CA GLU A 37 -3.75 -11.75 -22.51
C GLU A 37 -2.63 -10.95 -21.84
N VAL A 38 -2.91 -9.68 -21.60
CA VAL A 38 -2.08 -8.84 -20.75
C VAL A 38 -2.17 -9.43 -19.34
N VAL A 39 -1.13 -10.15 -18.93
CA VAL A 39 -0.99 -10.63 -17.56
C VAL A 39 -0.95 -9.41 -16.66
N LYS A 40 -2.07 -9.08 -16.03
CA LYS A 40 -2.13 -8.09 -14.97
C LYS A 40 -1.36 -8.65 -13.78
N PRO A 41 -0.53 -7.84 -13.09
CA PRO A 41 0.12 -8.28 -11.87
C PRO A 41 -0.94 -8.70 -10.86
N GLN A 42 -0.90 -9.97 -10.46
CA GLN A 42 -1.81 -10.53 -9.45
C GLN A 42 -1.29 -10.18 -8.06
N GLY A 43 -1.59 -8.94 -7.62
CA GLY A 43 -1.44 -8.56 -6.23
C GLY A 43 -2.82 -8.39 -5.57
N GLN A 44 -2.87 -8.24 -4.25
CA GLN A 44 -4.13 -8.01 -3.52
C GLN A 44 -4.87 -6.74 -3.98
N ALA A 45 -4.20 -5.82 -4.66
CA ALA A 45 -4.80 -4.65 -5.27
C ALA A 45 -5.81 -4.97 -6.39
N SER A 46 -5.83 -6.21 -6.92
CA SER A 46 -6.73 -6.65 -7.99
C SER A 46 -8.07 -7.23 -7.50
N PHE A 47 -8.23 -7.46 -6.19
CA PHE A 47 -9.48 -7.99 -5.64
C PHE A 47 -10.42 -6.85 -5.26
N GLU A 48 -11.56 -6.78 -5.95
CA GLU A 48 -12.66 -5.89 -5.61
C GLU A 48 -13.74 -6.73 -4.92
N ASP A 49 -13.98 -6.46 -3.63
CA ASP A 49 -15.07 -7.02 -2.85
C ASP A 49 -16.19 -5.97 -2.78
N GLU A 50 -17.29 -6.22 -3.44
CA GLU A 50 -18.45 -5.30 -3.52
C GLU A 50 -19.21 -5.16 -2.20
N VAL A 51 -18.92 -5.98 -1.19
CA VAL A 51 -19.68 -6.07 0.06
C VAL A 51 -18.99 -5.39 1.24
N SER A 52 -17.67 -5.18 1.18
CA SER A 52 -16.90 -4.57 2.26
C SER A 52 -16.67 -3.07 2.05
N ASP A 53 -16.46 -2.34 3.16
CA ASP A 53 -16.03 -0.94 3.07
C ASP A 53 -14.78 -0.82 2.18
N PRO A 54 -14.72 0.17 1.29
CA PRO A 54 -13.61 0.32 0.36
C PRO A 54 -12.29 0.52 1.11
N ASN A 55 -11.23 -0.10 0.60
CA ASN A 55 -9.88 0.17 1.08
C ASN A 55 -9.39 1.56 0.62
N ALA A 56 -8.24 1.99 1.12
CA ALA A 56 -7.73 3.33 0.85
C ALA A 56 -7.50 3.60 -0.64
N LEU A 57 -7.04 2.62 -1.41
CA LEU A 57 -6.82 2.78 -2.86
C LEU A 57 -8.14 2.86 -3.63
N GLN A 58 -9.11 1.99 -3.31
CA GLN A 58 -10.46 2.04 -3.88
C GLN A 58 -11.14 3.36 -3.57
N LYS A 59 -11.03 3.83 -2.32
CA LYS A 59 -11.56 5.13 -1.92
C LYS A 59 -10.90 6.28 -2.67
N ALA A 60 -9.58 6.28 -2.82
CA ALA A 60 -8.87 7.29 -3.58
C ALA A 60 -9.30 7.30 -5.06
N LYS A 61 -9.47 6.13 -5.68
CA LYS A 61 -9.95 6.00 -7.07
C LYS A 61 -11.37 6.52 -7.28
N SER A 62 -12.21 6.49 -6.25
CA SER A 62 -13.59 6.99 -6.32
C SER A 62 -13.73 8.51 -6.21
N ILE A 63 -12.64 9.23 -5.94
CA ILE A 63 -12.63 10.69 -5.72
C ILE A 63 -11.80 11.36 -6.80
N ALA A 64 -12.42 12.22 -7.60
CA ALA A 64 -11.77 12.89 -8.74
C ALA A 64 -10.57 13.75 -8.31
N ASP A 65 -10.64 14.36 -7.12
CA ASP A 65 -9.58 15.24 -6.58
C ASP A 65 -8.29 14.49 -6.21
N PHE A 66 -8.29 13.16 -6.26
CA PHE A 66 -7.11 12.30 -6.06
C PHE A 66 -6.56 11.68 -7.35
N SER A 67 -7.03 12.09 -8.53
CA SER A 67 -6.63 11.48 -9.80
C SER A 67 -5.11 11.52 -10.04
N THR A 68 -4.44 12.62 -9.70
CA THR A 68 -2.98 12.75 -9.79
C THR A 68 -2.27 11.80 -8.83
N LEU A 69 -2.75 11.69 -7.58
CA LEU A 69 -2.21 10.75 -6.59
C LEU A 69 -2.35 9.29 -7.07
N VAL A 70 -3.53 8.92 -7.59
CA VAL A 70 -3.78 7.57 -8.12
C VAL A 70 -2.85 7.26 -9.28
N THR A 71 -2.69 8.18 -10.23
CA THR A 71 -1.74 8.04 -11.34
C THR A 71 -0.31 7.84 -10.84
N ALA A 72 0.11 8.60 -9.83
CA ALA A 72 1.44 8.48 -9.23
C ALA A 72 1.64 7.12 -8.54
N ILE A 73 0.64 6.62 -7.81
CA ILE A 73 0.66 5.30 -7.15
C ILE A 73 0.83 4.19 -8.19
N GLU A 74 0.10 4.26 -9.31
CA GLU A 74 0.17 3.29 -10.39
C GLU A 74 1.51 3.34 -11.12
N ALA A 75 2.01 4.52 -11.44
CA ALA A 75 3.32 4.71 -12.08
C ALA A 75 4.47 4.19 -11.20
N ALA A 76 4.42 4.43 -9.90
CA ALA A 76 5.41 3.94 -8.95
C ALA A 76 5.33 2.42 -8.69
N GLY A 77 4.17 1.79 -8.96
CA GLY A 77 3.93 0.38 -8.66
C GLY A 77 3.87 0.06 -7.17
N VAL A 78 3.34 1.00 -6.36
CA VAL A 78 3.25 0.86 -4.90
C VAL A 78 1.83 0.55 -4.39
N GLN A 79 0.93 0.10 -5.28
CA GLN A 79 -0.45 -0.23 -4.94
C GLN A 79 -0.53 -1.20 -3.76
N ASP A 80 0.29 -2.26 -3.76
CA ASP A 80 0.30 -3.27 -2.71
C ASP A 80 0.70 -2.71 -1.34
N VAL A 81 1.53 -1.67 -1.29
CA VAL A 81 1.89 -0.99 -0.02
C VAL A 81 0.66 -0.33 0.61
N ILE A 82 -0.29 0.12 -0.21
CA ILE A 82 -1.49 0.85 0.21
C ILE A 82 -2.65 -0.10 0.53
N VAL A 83 -2.67 -1.29 -0.09
CA VAL A 83 -3.76 -2.26 0.03
C VAL A 83 -3.47 -3.33 1.08
N ASN A 84 -2.23 -3.83 1.13
CA ASN A 84 -1.88 -5.08 1.80
C ASN A 84 -1.50 -5.00 3.27
N ALA A 85 -1.12 -3.85 3.75
CA ALA A 85 -0.62 -3.80 5.12
C ALA A 85 -1.78 -3.61 6.09
N GLY A 86 -1.68 -4.15 7.30
CA GLY A 86 -2.58 -3.90 8.43
C GLY A 86 -2.94 -2.43 8.58
N PRO A 87 -3.45 -1.93 9.66
CA PRO A 87 -4.00 -0.59 9.70
C PRO A 87 -2.98 0.46 9.23
N LEU A 88 -3.33 1.18 8.15
CA LEU A 88 -2.51 2.22 7.55
C LEU A 88 -3.08 3.60 7.85
N THR A 89 -2.21 4.59 7.84
CA THR A 89 -2.61 5.99 7.76
C THR A 89 -1.96 6.61 6.53
N ILE A 90 -2.78 7.16 5.66
CA ILE A 90 -2.35 7.74 4.39
C ILE A 90 -2.63 9.25 4.44
N PHE A 91 -1.61 10.05 4.20
CA PHE A 91 -1.73 11.47 3.98
C PHE A 91 -1.89 11.72 2.49
N ALA A 92 -3.13 11.96 2.02
CA ALA A 92 -3.48 12.02 0.62
C ALA A 92 -3.52 13.48 0.12
N PRO A 93 -2.56 13.90 -0.71
CA PRO A 93 -2.58 15.22 -1.31
C PRO A 93 -3.66 15.31 -2.40
N LEU A 94 -4.40 16.42 -2.41
CA LEU A 94 -5.32 16.77 -3.49
C LEU A 94 -4.58 17.10 -4.78
N ASN A 95 -5.26 17.09 -5.92
CA ASN A 95 -4.70 17.54 -7.20
C ASN A 95 -4.08 18.94 -7.08
N THR A 96 -4.74 19.86 -6.40
CA THR A 96 -4.25 21.22 -6.13
C THR A 96 -2.95 21.26 -5.30
N ALA A 97 -2.65 20.21 -4.54
CA ALA A 97 -1.38 20.10 -3.80
C ALA A 97 -0.20 19.87 -4.75
N PHE A 98 -0.41 19.15 -5.83
CA PHE A 98 0.61 18.91 -6.86
C PHE A 98 0.86 20.15 -7.71
N GLU A 99 -0.16 21.00 -7.93
CA GLU A 99 -0.03 22.27 -8.65
C GLU A 99 0.87 23.27 -7.91
N LYS A 100 1.02 23.12 -6.58
CA LYS A 100 1.91 23.95 -5.76
C LYS A 100 3.38 23.55 -5.88
N LEU A 101 3.68 22.41 -6.49
CA LEU A 101 5.06 21.98 -6.73
C LEU A 101 5.69 22.81 -7.86
N PRO A 102 7.04 22.93 -7.89
CA PRO A 102 7.73 23.57 -9.01
C PRO A 102 7.31 22.96 -10.35
N ALA A 103 7.23 23.79 -11.40
CA ALA A 103 6.85 23.36 -12.74
C ALA A 103 7.67 22.13 -13.18
N ASN A 104 7.02 21.21 -13.88
CA ASN A 104 7.57 19.95 -14.38
C ASN A 104 7.98 18.91 -13.31
N THR A 105 7.87 19.22 -12.01
CA THR A 105 8.27 18.26 -10.94
C THR A 105 7.43 17.00 -11.00
N VAL A 106 6.13 17.10 -11.19
CA VAL A 106 5.22 15.94 -11.27
C VAL A 106 5.52 15.13 -12.52
N GLU A 107 5.68 15.79 -13.67
CA GLU A 107 6.02 15.13 -14.94
C GLU A 107 7.36 14.41 -14.85
N ASP A 108 8.37 15.03 -14.25
CA ASP A 108 9.68 14.41 -14.04
C ASP A 108 9.60 13.20 -13.10
N LEU A 109 8.82 13.28 -12.02
CA LEU A 109 8.63 12.15 -11.10
C LEU A 109 7.90 10.97 -11.75
N LEU A 110 7.01 11.23 -12.69
CA LEU A 110 6.26 10.19 -13.42
C LEU A 110 7.10 9.46 -14.49
N LYS A 111 8.29 9.96 -14.83
CA LYS A 111 9.16 9.29 -15.79
C LYS A 111 9.64 7.92 -15.25
N PRO A 112 9.74 6.91 -16.12
CA PRO A 112 10.17 5.56 -15.70
C PRO A 112 11.50 5.51 -14.94
N GLU A 113 12.46 6.36 -15.32
CA GLU A 113 13.76 6.48 -14.66
C GLU A 113 13.67 7.02 -13.22
N ASN A 114 12.60 7.73 -12.90
CA ASN A 114 12.37 8.31 -11.58
C ASN A 114 11.42 7.46 -10.70
N LYS A 115 11.03 6.26 -11.14
CA LYS A 115 10.11 5.38 -10.43
C LYS A 115 10.49 5.16 -8.97
N SER A 116 11.76 4.95 -8.67
CA SER A 116 12.25 4.76 -7.29
C SER A 116 12.10 6.01 -6.43
N LYS A 117 12.33 7.20 -7.00
CA LYS A 117 12.11 8.48 -6.31
C LYS A 117 10.62 8.70 -6.03
N LEU A 118 9.78 8.46 -7.02
CA LEU A 118 8.33 8.56 -6.88
C LEU A 118 7.82 7.61 -5.80
N ALA A 119 8.27 6.34 -5.81
CA ALA A 119 7.92 5.36 -4.79
C ALA A 119 8.37 5.80 -3.39
N PHE A 120 9.55 6.42 -3.25
CA PHE A 120 10.03 6.96 -1.99
C PHE A 120 9.15 8.12 -1.48
N VAL A 121 8.80 9.07 -2.34
CA VAL A 121 7.90 10.18 -2.02
C VAL A 121 6.53 9.65 -1.59
N LEU A 122 5.95 8.69 -2.31
CA LEU A 122 4.65 8.09 -1.96
C LEU A 122 4.70 7.33 -0.63
N LYS A 123 5.76 6.57 -0.38
CA LYS A 123 5.98 5.91 0.93
C LYS A 123 6.14 6.91 2.06
N ASN A 124 6.59 8.12 1.78
CA ASN A 124 6.69 9.21 2.75
C ASN A 124 5.31 9.76 3.16
N HIS A 125 4.26 9.46 2.38
CA HIS A 125 2.86 9.79 2.69
C HIS A 125 2.11 8.67 3.42
N VAL A 126 2.76 7.55 3.71
CA VAL A 126 2.12 6.38 4.35
C VAL A 126 2.81 6.09 5.69
N ALA A 127 2.03 6.07 6.75
CA ALA A 127 2.45 5.57 8.06
C ALA A 127 1.88 4.16 8.27
N PRO A 128 2.72 3.13 8.54
CA PRO A 128 2.28 1.76 8.78
C PRO A 128 1.73 1.58 10.20
N ALA A 129 0.72 2.36 10.54
CA ALA A 129 0.08 2.39 11.85
C ALA A 129 -1.30 3.03 11.77
N ASN A 130 -2.11 2.83 12.81
CA ASN A 130 -3.47 3.35 12.92
C ASN A 130 -3.47 4.70 13.65
N PHE A 131 -3.55 5.79 12.90
CA PHE A 131 -3.61 7.15 13.45
C PHE A 131 -4.92 7.85 13.07
N PRO A 132 -6.06 7.55 13.71
CA PRO A 132 -7.22 8.43 13.62
C PRO A 132 -6.86 9.84 14.13
N LEU A 133 -7.66 10.84 13.75
CA LEU A 133 -7.38 12.24 14.10
C LEU A 133 -7.12 12.44 15.62
N GLU A 134 -7.91 11.76 16.44
CA GLU A 134 -7.74 11.82 17.92
C GLU A 134 -6.40 11.21 18.39
N GLN A 135 -5.90 10.21 17.69
CA GLN A 135 -4.57 9.68 18.01
C GLN A 135 -3.48 10.66 17.58
N LEU A 136 -3.61 11.29 16.41
CA LEU A 136 -2.67 12.34 15.96
C LEU A 136 -2.61 13.50 16.94
N LYS A 137 -3.75 13.95 17.50
CA LYS A 137 -3.78 14.95 18.57
C LYS A 137 -2.98 14.52 19.80
N LYS A 138 -3.09 13.24 20.19
CA LYS A 138 -2.32 12.69 21.32
C LYS A 138 -0.82 12.62 21.02
N GLU A 139 -0.45 12.22 19.80
CA GLU A 139 0.97 12.17 19.41
C GLU A 139 1.58 13.59 19.34
N ALA A 140 0.83 14.55 18.79
CA ALA A 140 1.22 15.97 18.78
C ALA A 140 1.46 16.51 20.20
N LYS A 141 0.52 16.24 21.12
CA LYS A 141 0.64 16.66 22.53
C LYS A 141 1.88 16.06 23.22
N LYS A 142 2.29 14.85 22.82
CA LYS A 142 3.47 14.16 23.36
C LYS A 142 4.76 14.54 22.63
N GLY A 143 4.71 15.37 21.60
CA GLY A 143 5.86 15.71 20.76
C GLY A 143 6.43 14.52 20.00
N ARG A 144 5.62 13.49 19.75
CA ARG A 144 6.08 12.30 19.04
C ARG A 144 6.06 12.50 17.54
N LYS A 145 7.02 11.86 16.87
CA LYS A 145 7.08 11.81 15.40
C LYS A 145 6.43 10.55 14.88
N LEU A 146 5.82 10.62 13.72
CA LEU A 146 5.27 9.47 13.00
C LEU A 146 6.39 8.79 12.20
N TYR A 147 6.48 7.49 12.31
CA TYR A 147 7.32 6.68 11.43
C TYR A 147 6.59 6.44 10.11
N MET A 148 7.26 6.71 8.99
CA MET A 148 6.70 6.59 7.65
C MET A 148 7.23 5.35 6.93
N ALA A 149 6.49 4.82 5.97
CA ALA A 149 6.90 3.66 5.17
C ALA A 149 8.17 3.90 4.32
N SER A 150 8.59 5.16 4.17
CA SER A 150 9.86 5.56 3.58
C SER A 150 11.08 5.34 4.51
N GLY A 151 10.85 5.08 5.80
CA GLY A 151 11.88 5.07 6.85
C GLY A 151 12.10 6.42 7.54
N ASN A 152 11.45 7.47 7.08
CA ASN A 152 11.54 8.81 7.67
C ASN A 152 10.62 8.99 8.87
N TYR A 153 10.86 10.05 9.62
CA TYR A 153 10.01 10.50 10.72
C TYR A 153 9.41 11.86 10.40
N MET A 154 8.09 12.02 10.61
CA MET A 154 7.40 13.28 10.42
C MET A 154 6.91 13.85 11.73
N GLN A 155 7.07 15.16 11.89
CA GLN A 155 6.57 15.92 13.03
C GLN A 155 5.04 16.03 12.94
N VAL A 156 4.36 15.85 14.09
CA VAL A 156 2.94 16.16 14.24
C VAL A 156 2.78 17.31 15.19
N GLU A 157 1.96 18.27 14.82
CA GLU A 157 1.69 19.47 15.63
C GLU A 157 0.17 19.68 15.74
N ASN A 158 -0.26 20.22 16.87
CA ASN A 158 -1.61 20.70 17.09
C ASN A 158 -1.55 22.21 17.31
N LYS A 159 -2.10 22.99 16.40
CA LYS A 159 -2.16 24.44 16.45
C LYS A 159 -3.61 24.85 16.27
N GLU A 160 -4.18 25.56 17.24
CA GLU A 160 -5.56 26.06 17.15
C GLU A 160 -6.59 24.98 16.78
N GLU A 161 -6.50 23.81 17.44
CA GLU A 161 -7.34 22.62 17.17
C GLU A 161 -7.15 21.96 15.79
N LYS A 162 -6.24 22.47 14.96
CA LYS A 162 -5.86 21.91 13.67
C LYS A 162 -4.61 21.03 13.82
N ILE A 163 -4.59 19.93 13.10
CA ILE A 163 -3.46 19.02 13.09
C ILE A 163 -2.64 19.25 11.84
N TYR A 164 -1.33 19.37 12.05
CA TYR A 164 -0.33 19.51 11.00
C TYR A 164 0.62 18.32 11.01
N VAL A 165 0.97 17.83 9.86
CA VAL A 165 2.00 16.80 9.67
C VAL A 165 3.11 17.38 8.81
N ASN A 166 4.31 17.46 9.39
CA ASN A 166 5.46 18.13 8.77
C ASN A 166 5.15 19.56 8.25
N GLY A 167 4.34 20.29 9.02
CA GLY A 167 3.90 21.66 8.70
C GLY A 167 2.70 21.77 7.75
N VAL A 168 2.20 20.65 7.21
CA VAL A 168 1.04 20.62 6.31
C VAL A 168 -0.24 20.30 7.09
N GLU A 169 -1.29 21.11 6.89
CA GLU A 169 -2.58 20.95 7.57
C GLU A 169 -3.34 19.73 7.06
N ILE A 170 -3.96 18.98 7.98
CA ILE A 170 -4.97 17.97 7.64
C ILE A 170 -6.32 18.66 7.49
N ILE A 171 -6.85 18.66 6.26
CA ILE A 171 -8.11 19.32 5.93
C ILE A 171 -9.32 18.45 6.21
N GLN A 172 -9.19 17.15 5.97
CA GLN A 172 -10.27 16.19 6.12
C GLN A 172 -9.72 14.82 6.53
N THR A 173 -10.56 14.04 7.22
CA THR A 173 -10.23 12.66 7.61
C THR A 173 -11.34 11.72 7.17
N VAL A 174 -10.96 10.63 6.51
CA VAL A 174 -11.87 9.59 6.02
C VAL A 174 -11.42 8.24 6.56
N LYS A 175 -12.36 7.50 7.16
CA LYS A 175 -12.12 6.11 7.56
C LYS A 175 -12.29 5.20 6.35
N VAL A 176 -11.43 4.18 6.25
CA VAL A 176 -11.50 3.14 5.22
C VAL A 176 -11.29 1.77 5.86
N SER A 177 -11.55 0.67 5.14
CA SER A 177 -11.47 -0.68 5.72
C SER A 177 -10.08 -1.03 6.27
N ASN A 178 -9.01 -0.55 5.63
CA ASN A 178 -7.64 -0.82 6.04
C ASN A 178 -6.95 0.35 6.78
N GLY A 179 -7.71 1.35 7.26
CA GLY A 179 -7.13 2.42 8.07
C GLY A 179 -7.77 3.80 7.90
N TRP A 180 -6.95 4.84 7.69
CA TRP A 180 -7.38 6.24 7.62
C TRP A 180 -6.73 6.96 6.45
N ILE A 181 -7.49 7.82 5.80
CA ILE A 181 -7.00 8.80 4.84
C ILE A 181 -7.14 10.18 5.47
N HIS A 182 -6.03 10.89 5.59
CA HIS A 182 -5.99 12.31 5.95
C HIS A 182 -5.71 13.11 4.68
N VAL A 183 -6.66 13.93 4.29
CA VAL A 183 -6.54 14.80 3.12
C VAL A 183 -5.67 15.99 3.47
N ILE A 184 -4.73 16.31 2.60
CA ILE A 184 -3.78 17.42 2.75
C ILE A 184 -3.73 18.26 1.48
N ASP A 185 -3.37 19.53 1.62
CA ASP A 185 -3.31 20.51 0.51
C ASP A 185 -1.90 20.78 -0.01
N GLN A 186 -0.91 20.05 0.50
CA GLN A 186 0.48 20.09 0.03
C GLN A 186 1.09 18.69 0.03
N VAL A 187 2.07 18.47 -0.84
CA VAL A 187 2.82 17.21 -0.91
C VAL A 187 3.87 17.17 0.20
N LEU A 188 3.94 16.06 0.95
CA LEU A 188 4.97 15.85 1.97
C LEU A 188 6.29 15.46 1.31
N VAL A 189 7.08 16.46 0.95
CA VAL A 189 8.44 16.23 0.44
C VAL A 189 9.38 15.86 1.59
N PRO A 190 10.32 14.92 1.34
CA PRO A 190 11.31 14.47 2.34
C PRO A 190 12.29 15.56 2.72
#